data_60d10bc53971a1ad1ba63f8842219522
#
_entry.id   60d10bc53971a1ad1ba63f8842219522
#
_cell.length_a   1.000
_cell.length_b   1.000
_cell.length_c   1.000
_cell.angle_alpha   90.00
_cell.angle_beta   90.00
_cell.angle_gamma   90.00
#
_symmetry.space_group_name_H-M   'P 1'
#
loop_
_entity.id
_entity.type
_entity.pdbx_description
1 polymer ?
#
loop_
_entity_poly.entity_id
_entity_poly.type
_entity_poly.pdbx_seq_one_letter_code
_entity_poly.pdbx_strand_id
1 'polypeptide(L)'
;MIRIAHVVNPVDAKPPSDLVTAQPITYASMQIALHNTTDVEVCGVFYPEDEPIVPSWFRKLYPLKRSVSYLKKFKVHRKLPLFKEMLDRVCEETDADYIIQTNCDIGLMPHFYQFVRRQIEKGYRSFIINKRIIPGHYKDVKDLPEMYSEIGGQHNGYDCFVFPREDYRYYEMGDVCMGVPWSEGTLSASMVAAGECTSIKNAHLTFHIGDSRTWLAQNLVDYRLHNTNEVARVMKLFAGKDPKFLKHEIINWLLFKMKHELSPYHSQNCQDLCALTSGLR
;
A
#
# COMPACT_ATOMS: atom_id res chain seq x y z
N MET A 1 -14.66 21.39 4.62
CA MET A 1 -14.90 19.92 4.73
C MET A 1 -13.68 19.24 4.12
N ILE A 2 -13.08 18.25 4.81
CA ILE A 2 -11.86 17.56 4.35
C ILE A 2 -12.25 16.63 3.19
N ARG A 3 -11.65 16.83 2.02
CA ARG A 3 -11.85 15.98 0.83
C ARG A 3 -10.80 14.88 0.80
N ILE A 4 -11.22 13.66 0.52
CA ILE A 4 -10.38 12.48 0.54
C ILE A 4 -10.45 11.78 -0.81
N ALA A 5 -9.30 11.44 -1.40
CA ALA A 5 -9.21 10.54 -2.55
C ALA A 5 -8.61 9.20 -2.10
N HIS A 6 -9.36 8.12 -2.31
CA HIS A 6 -8.89 6.76 -2.04
C HIS A 6 -8.45 6.11 -3.35
N VAL A 7 -7.15 5.90 -3.52
CA VAL A 7 -6.59 5.33 -4.74
C VAL A 7 -6.35 3.83 -4.62
N VAL A 8 -6.80 3.09 -5.62
CA VAL A 8 -6.55 1.66 -5.82
C VAL A 8 -6.12 1.39 -7.25
N ASN A 9 -5.49 0.24 -7.48
CA ASN A 9 -5.10 -0.23 -8.81
C ASN A 9 -5.94 -1.44 -9.24
N PRO A 10 -7.07 -1.27 -9.92
CA PRO A 10 -7.82 -2.37 -10.53
C PRO A 10 -6.98 -3.12 -11.57
N VAL A 11 -7.06 -4.44 -11.56
CA VAL A 11 -6.30 -5.34 -12.45
C VAL A 11 -7.23 -6.41 -13.03
N ASP A 12 -7.22 -6.62 -14.34
CA ASP A 12 -7.95 -7.72 -14.98
C ASP A 12 -7.27 -9.07 -14.65
N ALA A 13 -7.45 -9.49 -13.39
CA ALA A 13 -6.87 -10.72 -12.87
C ALA A 13 -7.55 -11.95 -13.49
N LYS A 14 -6.73 -12.97 -13.78
CA LYS A 14 -7.20 -14.28 -14.29
C LYS A 14 -6.88 -15.38 -13.27
N PRO A 15 -7.67 -16.46 -13.25
CA PRO A 15 -7.33 -17.64 -12.47
C PRO A 15 -5.88 -18.14 -12.78
N PRO A 16 -5.14 -18.59 -11.78
CA PRO A 16 -5.53 -18.86 -10.38
C PRO A 16 -5.34 -17.69 -9.40
N SER A 17 -5.30 -16.43 -9.87
CA SER A 17 -5.12 -15.27 -8.99
C SER A 17 -6.27 -15.13 -7.99
N ASP A 18 -5.95 -14.89 -6.73
CA ASP A 18 -6.91 -14.59 -5.66
C ASP A 18 -7.63 -13.25 -5.88
N LEU A 19 -7.03 -12.33 -6.63
CA LEU A 19 -7.64 -11.06 -7.02
C LEU A 19 -8.97 -11.23 -7.80
N VAL A 20 -9.16 -12.35 -8.48
CA VAL A 20 -10.45 -12.65 -9.16
C VAL A 20 -11.61 -12.62 -8.18
N THR A 21 -11.39 -13.08 -6.96
CA THR A 21 -12.37 -13.10 -5.87
C THR A 21 -12.28 -11.85 -4.99
N ALA A 22 -11.06 -11.44 -4.65
CA ALA A 22 -10.85 -10.39 -3.66
C ALA A 22 -11.28 -9.00 -4.15
N GLN A 23 -11.01 -8.64 -5.42
CA GLN A 23 -11.36 -7.32 -5.96
C GLN A 23 -12.86 -7.00 -5.89
N PRO A 24 -13.79 -7.85 -6.38
CA PRO A 24 -15.22 -7.58 -6.27
C PRO A 24 -15.69 -7.36 -4.83
N ILE A 25 -15.17 -8.14 -3.89
CA ILE A 25 -15.49 -8.04 -2.46
C ILE A 25 -14.94 -6.72 -1.90
N THR A 26 -13.70 -6.38 -2.23
CA THR A 26 -13.08 -5.11 -1.84
C THR A 26 -13.91 -3.92 -2.34
N TYR A 27 -14.29 -3.91 -3.60
CA TYR A 27 -15.06 -2.80 -4.18
C TYR A 27 -16.46 -2.68 -3.57
N ALA A 28 -17.13 -3.79 -3.32
CA ALA A 28 -18.42 -3.77 -2.61
C ALA A 28 -18.28 -3.25 -1.17
N SER A 29 -17.22 -3.63 -0.46
CA SER A 29 -16.93 -3.12 0.89
C SER A 29 -16.66 -1.61 0.88
N MET A 30 -15.97 -1.09 -0.14
CA MET A 30 -15.76 0.34 -0.34
C MET A 30 -17.07 1.09 -0.55
N GLN A 31 -18.00 0.55 -1.37
CA GLN A 31 -19.33 1.15 -1.57
C GLN A 31 -20.10 1.23 -0.26
N ILE A 32 -20.07 0.17 0.56
CA ILE A 32 -20.71 0.17 1.89
C ILE A 32 -20.07 1.23 2.79
N ALA A 33 -18.74 1.32 2.82
CA ALA A 33 -18.04 2.31 3.62
C ALA A 33 -18.30 3.77 3.18
N LEU A 34 -18.59 3.99 1.88
CA LEU A 34 -18.98 5.30 1.34
C LEU A 34 -20.39 5.73 1.74
N HIS A 35 -21.23 4.83 2.21
CA HIS A 35 -22.63 5.07 2.45
C HIS A 35 -22.81 6.20 3.42
N ASN A 36 -22.81 7.12 3.73
CA ASN A 36 -22.90 8.26 4.63
C ASN A 36 -21.64 9.18 4.58
N THR A 37 -20.94 9.16 3.45
CA THR A 37 -19.85 10.11 3.19
C THR A 37 -20.07 10.80 1.85
N THR A 38 -19.84 12.11 1.80
CA THR A 38 -20.05 12.91 0.57
C THR A 38 -18.75 13.51 0.03
N ASP A 39 -17.68 13.39 0.76
CA ASP A 39 -16.39 14.05 0.53
C ASP A 39 -15.24 13.05 0.34
N VAL A 40 -15.58 11.80 0.01
CA VAL A 40 -14.65 10.74 -0.36
C VAL A 40 -14.93 10.33 -1.80
N GLU A 41 -13.92 10.38 -2.64
CA GLU A 41 -13.95 9.76 -3.97
C GLU A 41 -12.99 8.57 -4.03
N VAL A 42 -13.44 7.47 -4.65
CA VAL A 42 -12.55 6.32 -4.92
C VAL A 42 -12.02 6.47 -6.34
N CYS A 43 -10.69 6.47 -6.45
CA CYS A 43 -9.96 6.69 -7.70
C CYS A 43 -9.34 5.37 -8.19
N GLY A 44 -9.61 5.03 -9.44
CA GLY A 44 -8.96 3.90 -10.11
C GLY A 44 -7.77 4.38 -10.94
N VAL A 45 -6.59 3.82 -10.68
CA VAL A 45 -5.39 3.97 -11.51
C VAL A 45 -5.07 2.62 -12.13
N PHE A 46 -5.03 2.53 -13.44
CA PHE A 46 -5.03 1.27 -14.18
C PHE A 46 -4.26 1.39 -15.50
N TYR A 47 -3.89 0.26 -16.11
CA TYR A 47 -3.45 0.24 -17.50
C TYR A 47 -4.64 0.28 -18.46
N PRO A 48 -4.47 0.79 -19.71
CA PRO A 48 -5.57 0.86 -20.66
C PRO A 48 -6.33 -0.47 -20.86
N GLU A 49 -5.64 -1.59 -20.81
CA GLU A 49 -6.24 -2.92 -20.94
C GLU A 49 -7.13 -3.31 -19.76
N ASP A 50 -6.89 -2.74 -18.57
CA ASP A 50 -7.66 -2.99 -17.36
C ASP A 50 -8.89 -2.07 -17.25
N GLU A 51 -9.04 -1.07 -18.09
CA GLU A 51 -10.15 -0.10 -18.03
C GLU A 51 -11.54 -0.74 -17.98
N PRO A 52 -11.82 -1.80 -18.75
CA PRO A 52 -13.15 -2.40 -18.77
C PRO A 52 -13.63 -2.98 -17.43
N ILE A 53 -12.68 -3.35 -16.52
CA ILE A 53 -13.02 -3.92 -15.21
C ILE A 53 -13.09 -2.87 -14.10
N VAL A 54 -12.73 -1.62 -14.39
CA VAL A 54 -12.82 -0.53 -13.41
C VAL A 54 -14.30 -0.21 -13.15
N PRO A 55 -14.77 -0.27 -11.90
CA PRO A 55 -16.17 0.05 -11.58
C PRO A 55 -16.59 1.43 -12.10
N SER A 56 -17.81 1.54 -12.63
CA SER A 56 -18.31 2.79 -13.20
C SER A 56 -18.45 3.93 -12.18
N TRP A 57 -18.55 3.61 -10.90
CA TRP A 57 -18.61 4.58 -9.80
C TRP A 57 -17.24 5.04 -9.30
N PHE A 58 -16.12 4.47 -9.80
CA PHE A 58 -14.78 5.00 -9.56
C PHE A 58 -14.56 6.25 -10.42
N ARG A 59 -13.88 7.24 -9.87
CA ARG A 59 -13.22 8.24 -10.68
C ARG A 59 -12.03 7.58 -11.40
N LYS A 60 -12.14 7.43 -12.70
CA LYS A 60 -11.04 6.92 -13.53
C LYS A 60 -10.00 8.03 -13.72
N LEU A 61 -8.78 7.79 -13.27
CA LEU A 61 -7.64 8.67 -13.51
C LEU A 61 -6.97 8.30 -14.84
N TYR A 62 -6.10 9.16 -15.35
CA TYR A 62 -5.39 8.87 -16.59
C TYR A 62 -4.63 7.54 -16.50
N PRO A 63 -4.70 6.69 -17.52
CA PRO A 63 -4.08 5.38 -17.52
C PRO A 63 -2.57 5.44 -17.31
N LEU A 64 -2.06 4.39 -16.66
CA LEU A 64 -0.63 4.16 -16.47
C LEU A 64 0.06 3.93 -17.83
N LYS A 65 1.26 4.48 -17.96
CA LYS A 65 2.07 4.37 -19.19
C LYS A 65 3.29 3.49 -19.00
N ARG A 66 3.84 3.44 -17.80
CA ARG A 66 5.10 2.78 -17.49
C ARG A 66 4.89 1.59 -16.55
N SER A 67 5.72 0.58 -16.71
CA SER A 67 5.84 -0.52 -15.75
C SER A 67 7.31 -0.68 -15.34
N VAL A 68 7.55 -1.45 -14.31
CA VAL A 68 8.91 -1.75 -13.84
C VAL A 68 9.77 -2.42 -14.90
N SER A 69 9.17 -3.11 -15.89
CA SER A 69 9.87 -3.74 -17.01
C SER A 69 10.54 -2.75 -17.98
N TYR A 70 10.18 -1.46 -17.91
CA TYR A 70 10.89 -0.39 -18.63
C TYR A 70 12.26 -0.07 -18.03
N LEU A 71 12.46 -0.37 -16.74
CA LEU A 71 13.68 -0.03 -16.02
C LEU A 71 14.77 -1.08 -16.22
N LYS A 72 14.39 -2.36 -16.24
CA LYS A 72 15.31 -3.48 -16.45
C LYS A 72 14.58 -4.76 -16.87
N LYS A 73 15.34 -5.74 -17.35
CA LYS A 73 14.83 -7.07 -17.63
C LYS A 73 14.69 -7.90 -16.34
N PHE A 74 13.57 -8.61 -16.23
CA PHE A 74 13.27 -9.57 -15.16
C PHE A 74 13.19 -10.98 -15.77
N LYS A 75 13.41 -12.02 -14.95
CA LYS A 75 13.37 -13.43 -15.40
C LYS A 75 12.04 -13.81 -16.03
N VAL A 76 10.95 -13.36 -15.43
CA VAL A 76 9.60 -13.51 -15.97
C VAL A 76 9.04 -12.11 -16.20
N HIS A 77 8.60 -11.83 -17.42
CA HIS A 77 8.01 -10.53 -17.73
C HIS A 77 6.64 -10.38 -17.06
N ARG A 78 6.49 -9.36 -16.22
CA ARG A 78 5.21 -8.92 -15.66
C ARG A 78 5.08 -7.41 -15.79
N LYS A 79 3.91 -6.97 -16.23
CA LYS A 79 3.59 -5.55 -16.35
C LYS A 79 3.12 -5.02 -14.99
N LEU A 80 4.06 -4.89 -14.04
CA LEU A 80 3.74 -4.35 -12.71
C LEU A 80 3.90 -2.83 -12.71
N PRO A 81 2.90 -2.08 -12.20
CA PRO A 81 2.94 -0.62 -12.19
C PRO A 81 4.00 -0.09 -11.24
N LEU A 82 4.61 1.04 -11.61
CA LEU A 82 5.45 1.81 -10.71
C LEU A 82 4.56 2.52 -9.68
N PHE A 83 4.84 2.31 -8.40
CA PHE A 83 4.03 2.89 -7.32
C PHE A 83 4.00 4.41 -7.37
N LYS A 84 5.16 5.02 -7.69
CA LYS A 84 5.25 6.46 -7.89
C LYS A 84 4.25 6.97 -8.92
N GLU A 85 4.14 6.32 -10.09
CA GLU A 85 3.22 6.77 -11.16
C GLU A 85 1.76 6.72 -10.71
N MET A 86 1.39 5.71 -9.89
CA MET A 86 0.04 5.65 -9.33
C MET A 86 -0.27 6.82 -8.40
N LEU A 87 0.67 7.15 -7.51
CA LEU A 87 0.51 8.28 -6.58
C LEU A 87 0.60 9.64 -7.28
N ASP A 88 1.47 9.78 -8.29
CA ASP A 88 1.52 10.97 -9.15
C ASP A 88 0.13 11.26 -9.73
N ARG A 89 -0.56 10.23 -10.29
CA ARG A 89 -1.90 10.38 -10.89
C ARG A 89 -2.92 10.94 -9.89
N VAL A 90 -3.03 10.33 -8.72
CA VAL A 90 -4.02 10.78 -7.75
C VAL A 90 -3.71 12.16 -7.19
N CYS A 91 -2.43 12.48 -6.98
CA CYS A 91 -2.02 13.78 -6.47
C CYS A 91 -2.15 14.92 -7.50
N GLU A 92 -1.96 14.61 -8.78
CA GLU A 92 -2.05 15.59 -9.87
C GLU A 92 -3.48 15.80 -10.36
N GLU A 93 -4.31 14.75 -10.37
CA GLU A 93 -5.63 14.76 -10.99
C GLU A 93 -6.78 14.96 -10.00
N THR A 94 -6.52 15.04 -8.69
CA THR A 94 -7.55 15.30 -7.68
C THR A 94 -7.28 16.56 -6.88
N ASP A 95 -8.37 17.14 -6.36
CA ASP A 95 -8.31 18.29 -5.43
C ASP A 95 -8.45 17.83 -3.96
N ALA A 96 -8.17 16.56 -3.67
CA ALA A 96 -8.28 16.02 -2.34
C ALA A 96 -7.28 16.67 -1.38
N ASP A 97 -7.69 16.86 -0.13
CA ASP A 97 -6.81 17.32 0.94
C ASP A 97 -5.95 16.16 1.46
N TYR A 98 -6.53 14.94 1.49
CA TYR A 98 -5.89 13.71 1.93
C TYR A 98 -6.00 12.61 0.88
N ILE A 99 -4.96 11.79 0.81
CA ILE A 99 -4.91 10.59 0.00
C ILE A 99 -4.98 9.37 0.92
N ILE A 100 -5.82 8.40 0.56
CA ILE A 100 -5.78 7.03 1.08
C ILE A 100 -5.26 6.13 -0.02
N GLN A 101 -4.31 5.25 0.29
CA GLN A 101 -3.86 4.20 -0.62
C GLN A 101 -4.06 2.84 0.04
N THR A 102 -4.70 1.92 -0.68
CA THR A 102 -4.76 0.50 -0.36
C THR A 102 -4.53 -0.35 -1.61
N ASN A 103 -4.20 -1.62 -1.41
CA ASN A 103 -4.24 -2.59 -2.51
C ASN A 103 -5.70 -2.94 -2.85
N CYS A 104 -5.92 -3.47 -4.07
CA CYS A 104 -7.26 -3.81 -4.57
C CYS A 104 -7.86 -5.09 -3.95
N ASP A 105 -7.17 -5.72 -3.00
CA ASP A 105 -7.58 -6.89 -2.23
C ASP A 105 -7.79 -6.58 -0.73
N ILE A 106 -7.80 -5.30 -0.37
CA ILE A 106 -8.00 -4.85 1.01
C ILE A 106 -9.45 -4.39 1.20
N GLY A 107 -10.25 -5.24 1.83
CA GLY A 107 -11.64 -4.90 2.20
C GLY A 107 -11.70 -3.89 3.34
N LEU A 108 -12.72 -3.05 3.33
CA LEU A 108 -12.95 -1.98 4.31
C LEU A 108 -14.13 -2.31 5.23
N MET A 109 -14.00 -1.99 6.51
CA MET A 109 -15.14 -2.03 7.43
C MET A 109 -16.12 -0.87 7.14
N PRO A 110 -17.43 -1.03 7.40
CA PRO A 110 -18.45 -0.02 7.06
C PRO A 110 -18.19 1.39 7.62
N HIS A 111 -17.47 1.50 8.73
CA HIS A 111 -17.16 2.77 9.40
C HIS A 111 -15.76 3.33 9.06
N PHE A 112 -15.08 2.75 8.07
CA PHE A 112 -13.68 3.05 7.74
C PHE A 112 -13.45 4.55 7.46
N TYR A 113 -14.15 5.16 6.52
CA TYR A 113 -13.93 6.57 6.16
C TYR A 113 -14.29 7.53 7.28
N GLN A 114 -15.33 7.21 8.08
CA GLN A 114 -15.68 7.99 9.27
C GLN A 114 -14.56 7.92 10.31
N PHE A 115 -13.91 6.77 10.47
CA PHE A 115 -12.78 6.64 11.37
C PHE A 115 -11.60 7.47 10.86
N VAL A 116 -11.21 7.34 9.59
CA VAL A 116 -10.12 8.11 8.97
C VAL A 116 -10.33 9.60 9.22
N ARG A 117 -11.52 10.12 8.90
CA ARG A 117 -11.85 11.53 9.14
C ARG A 117 -11.63 11.93 10.59
N ARG A 118 -12.16 11.15 11.54
CA ARG A 118 -11.99 11.44 12.97
C ARG A 118 -10.52 11.46 13.41
N GLN A 119 -9.65 10.66 12.80
CA GLN A 119 -8.21 10.72 13.11
C GLN A 119 -7.61 12.03 12.59
N ILE A 120 -7.94 12.43 11.36
CA ILE A 120 -7.48 13.70 10.79
C ILE A 120 -7.95 14.89 11.64
N GLU A 121 -9.22 14.91 12.05
CA GLU A 121 -9.79 15.94 12.92
C GLU A 121 -9.15 16.00 14.32
N LYS A 122 -8.65 14.87 14.83
CA LYS A 122 -7.84 14.81 16.06
C LYS A 122 -6.41 15.28 15.89
N GLY A 123 -6.00 15.66 14.68
CA GLY A 123 -4.67 16.18 14.39
C GLY A 123 -3.64 15.14 13.95
N TYR A 124 -4.02 13.87 13.74
CA TYR A 124 -3.11 12.91 13.13
C TYR A 124 -2.85 13.31 11.67
N ARG A 125 -1.62 13.76 11.40
CA ARG A 125 -1.26 14.25 10.07
C ARG A 125 -1.13 13.12 9.06
N SER A 126 -0.33 12.10 9.37
CA SER A 126 -0.17 10.91 8.55
C SER A 126 -0.28 9.66 9.41
N PHE A 127 -0.89 8.62 8.88
CA PHE A 127 -0.98 7.36 9.62
C PHE A 127 -1.11 6.16 8.70
N ILE A 128 -0.67 5.02 9.22
CA ILE A 128 -0.72 3.73 8.54
C ILE A 128 -1.63 2.80 9.34
N ILE A 129 -2.54 2.13 8.66
CA ILE A 129 -3.47 1.17 9.27
C ILE A 129 -3.07 -0.22 8.80
N ASN A 130 -2.89 -1.16 9.74
CA ASN A 130 -2.64 -2.53 9.37
C ASN A 130 -3.96 -3.31 9.18
N LYS A 131 -3.92 -4.27 8.25
CA LYS A 131 -5.06 -5.15 7.98
C LYS A 131 -5.17 -6.27 9.01
N ARG A 132 -6.35 -6.87 9.05
CA ARG A 132 -6.58 -8.18 9.66
C ARG A 132 -6.73 -9.23 8.57
N ILE A 133 -6.29 -10.45 8.85
CA ILE A 133 -6.48 -11.59 7.96
C ILE A 133 -7.69 -12.36 8.46
N ILE A 134 -8.72 -12.47 7.63
CA ILE A 134 -9.91 -13.27 7.88
C ILE A 134 -9.81 -14.62 7.16
N PRO A 135 -10.66 -15.60 7.47
CA PRO A 135 -10.60 -16.91 6.82
C PRO A 135 -10.71 -16.86 5.30
N GLY A 136 -9.94 -17.72 4.61
CA GLY A 136 -9.83 -17.72 3.14
C GLY A 136 -10.95 -18.46 2.40
N HIS A 137 -12.02 -18.90 3.08
CA HIS A 137 -13.13 -19.62 2.46
C HIS A 137 -14.18 -18.72 1.80
N TYR A 138 -14.21 -17.43 2.14
CA TYR A 138 -15.13 -16.46 1.55
C TYR A 138 -14.83 -16.21 0.07
N LYS A 139 -15.86 -16.25 -0.77
CA LYS A 139 -15.72 -16.16 -2.24
C LYS A 139 -16.70 -15.23 -2.91
N ASP A 140 -17.67 -14.70 -2.18
CA ASP A 140 -18.79 -13.96 -2.75
C ASP A 140 -19.00 -12.64 -1.99
N VAL A 141 -19.42 -11.60 -2.71
CA VAL A 141 -19.80 -10.29 -2.12
C VAL A 141 -20.93 -10.43 -1.10
N LYS A 142 -21.85 -11.39 -1.28
CA LYS A 142 -22.95 -11.63 -0.34
C LYS A 142 -22.48 -12.09 1.05
N ASP A 143 -21.25 -12.59 1.16
CA ASP A 143 -20.67 -13.05 2.42
C ASP A 143 -20.09 -11.87 3.26
N LEU A 144 -20.14 -10.62 2.76
CA LEU A 144 -19.63 -9.44 3.47
C LEU A 144 -20.18 -9.27 4.90
N PRO A 145 -21.47 -9.51 5.21
CA PRO A 145 -21.95 -9.41 6.59
C PRO A 145 -21.23 -10.38 7.54
N GLU A 146 -20.92 -11.59 7.07
CA GLU A 146 -20.18 -12.59 7.85
C GLU A 146 -18.71 -12.18 7.99
N MET A 147 -18.08 -11.71 6.90
CA MET A 147 -16.70 -11.19 6.93
C MET A 147 -16.54 -10.04 7.94
N TYR A 148 -17.55 -9.17 8.07
CA TYR A 148 -17.51 -8.07 9.04
C TYR A 148 -17.59 -8.55 10.49
N SER A 149 -18.16 -9.73 10.75
CA SER A 149 -18.21 -10.34 12.07
C SER A 149 -16.92 -11.06 12.48
N GLU A 150 -16.03 -11.33 11.50
CA GLU A 150 -14.75 -11.97 11.74
C GLU A 150 -13.79 -11.06 12.50
N ILE A 151 -13.28 -11.52 13.63
CA ILE A 151 -12.21 -10.82 14.34
C ILE A 151 -10.91 -10.88 13.53
N GLY A 152 -10.63 -12.01 12.90
CA GLY A 152 -9.43 -12.27 12.13
C GLY A 152 -8.13 -12.21 12.94
N GLY A 153 -7.02 -12.52 12.30
CA GLY A 153 -5.67 -12.39 12.85
C GLY A 153 -5.04 -11.04 12.49
N GLN A 154 -4.29 -10.45 13.43
CA GLN A 154 -3.52 -9.24 13.13
C GLN A 154 -2.40 -9.58 12.12
N HIS A 155 -2.30 -8.81 11.06
CA HIS A 155 -1.18 -8.88 10.13
C HIS A 155 -0.10 -7.87 10.54
N ASN A 156 1.16 -8.29 10.42
CA ASN A 156 2.31 -7.43 10.78
C ASN A 156 2.78 -6.51 9.63
N GLY A 157 2.03 -6.41 8.54
CA GLY A 157 2.32 -5.54 7.40
C GLY A 157 1.53 -4.25 7.42
N TYR A 158 1.91 -3.34 6.54
CA TYR A 158 1.27 -2.06 6.32
C TYR A 158 0.55 -2.10 4.98
N ASP A 159 -0.75 -1.89 4.96
CA ASP A 159 -1.59 -2.11 3.77
C ASP A 159 -2.59 -0.98 3.50
N CYS A 160 -2.62 0.04 4.36
CA CYS A 160 -3.45 1.22 4.18
C CYS A 160 -2.71 2.45 4.69
N PHE A 161 -2.54 3.44 3.82
CA PHE A 161 -1.76 4.64 4.05
C PHE A 161 -2.64 5.86 3.90
N VAL A 162 -2.61 6.75 4.90
CA VAL A 162 -3.37 8.00 4.91
C VAL A 162 -2.39 9.14 5.11
N PHE A 163 -2.38 10.10 4.19
CA PHE A 163 -1.45 11.23 4.23
C PHE A 163 -2.02 12.47 3.54
N PRO A 164 -1.60 13.69 3.95
CA PRO A 164 -1.96 14.92 3.25
C PRO A 164 -1.40 14.91 1.83
N ARG A 165 -2.22 15.25 0.83
CA ARG A 165 -1.77 15.36 -0.56
C ARG A 165 -0.59 16.33 -0.71
N GLU A 166 -0.59 17.42 0.04
CA GLU A 166 0.47 18.42 0.00
C GLU A 166 1.86 17.89 0.42
N ASP A 167 1.91 16.84 1.26
CA ASP A 167 3.17 16.24 1.70
C ASP A 167 3.84 15.41 0.61
N TYR A 168 3.08 14.94 -0.37
CA TYR A 168 3.59 14.09 -1.45
C TYR A 168 4.76 14.72 -2.21
N ARG A 169 4.81 16.03 -2.34
CA ARG A 169 5.93 16.76 -2.97
C ARG A 169 7.29 16.54 -2.28
N TYR A 170 7.29 16.08 -1.03
CA TYR A 170 8.51 15.78 -0.27
C TYR A 170 8.84 14.29 -0.26
N TYR A 171 7.99 13.45 -0.87
CA TYR A 171 8.17 12.00 -0.83
C TYR A 171 9.19 11.54 -1.87
N GLU A 172 10.02 10.61 -1.44
CA GLU A 172 10.96 9.89 -2.30
C GLU A 172 10.44 8.46 -2.51
N MET A 173 9.76 8.25 -3.62
CA MET A 173 9.09 6.98 -3.88
C MET A 173 10.00 5.90 -4.47
N GLY A 174 11.15 6.29 -5.04
CA GLY A 174 11.98 5.34 -5.78
C GLY A 174 11.24 4.69 -6.94
N ASP A 175 11.79 3.59 -7.42
CA ASP A 175 11.25 2.85 -8.57
C ASP A 175 10.59 1.52 -8.15
N VAL A 176 10.00 1.47 -6.95
CA VAL A 176 9.29 0.26 -6.49
C VAL A 176 8.06 -0.02 -7.33
N CYS A 177 7.76 -1.30 -7.56
CA CYS A 177 6.58 -1.73 -8.28
C CYS A 177 5.55 -2.39 -7.35
N MET A 178 4.27 -2.22 -7.68
CA MET A 178 3.14 -2.86 -6.99
C MET A 178 3.03 -4.34 -7.35
N GLY A 179 2.29 -5.11 -6.52
CA GLY A 179 2.01 -6.53 -6.75
C GLY A 179 3.11 -7.49 -6.29
N VAL A 180 4.16 -6.98 -5.66
CA VAL A 180 5.21 -7.76 -4.98
C VAL A 180 5.60 -7.08 -3.66
N PRO A 181 6.15 -7.83 -2.69
CA PRO A 181 6.51 -7.26 -1.39
C PRO A 181 7.44 -6.05 -1.49
N TRP A 182 7.39 -5.24 -0.44
CA TRP A 182 8.20 -4.04 -0.24
C TRP A 182 7.78 -2.84 -1.09
N SER A 183 6.71 -2.93 -1.89
CA SER A 183 6.17 -1.78 -2.61
C SER A 183 5.87 -0.61 -1.67
N GLU A 184 5.28 -0.89 -0.51
CA GLU A 184 4.84 0.10 0.47
C GLU A 184 5.99 0.66 1.34
N GLY A 185 7.17 0.07 1.26
CA GLY A 185 8.32 0.46 2.11
C GLY A 185 8.80 1.88 1.85
N THR A 186 8.82 2.33 0.58
CA THR A 186 9.22 3.71 0.24
C THR A 186 8.15 4.73 0.64
N LEU A 187 6.87 4.40 0.53
CA LEU A 187 5.79 5.26 1.00
C LEU A 187 5.85 5.43 2.51
N SER A 188 5.99 4.32 3.27
CA SER A 188 6.16 4.36 4.72
C SER A 188 7.35 5.23 5.14
N ALA A 189 8.50 5.03 4.47
CA ALA A 189 9.71 5.80 4.74
C ALA A 189 9.53 7.30 4.45
N SER A 190 8.86 7.63 3.34
CA SER A 190 8.58 9.02 2.95
C SER A 190 7.61 9.71 3.90
N MET A 191 6.54 9.02 4.34
CA MET A 191 5.60 9.56 5.33
C MET A 191 6.29 9.88 6.65
N VAL A 192 7.16 8.98 7.14
CA VAL A 192 7.96 9.22 8.36
C VAL A 192 8.95 10.37 8.17
N ALA A 193 9.61 10.47 7.02
CA ALA A 193 10.58 11.53 6.74
C ALA A 193 9.94 12.92 6.57
N ALA A 194 8.70 12.98 6.11
CA ALA A 194 7.96 14.24 5.94
C ALA A 194 7.41 14.81 7.25
N GLY A 195 7.34 14.01 8.33
CA GLY A 195 6.85 14.49 9.62
C GLY A 195 6.24 13.40 10.50
N GLU A 196 5.24 13.77 11.29
CA GLU A 196 4.56 12.82 12.17
C GLU A 196 3.80 11.76 11.38
N CYS A 197 4.16 10.50 11.60
CA CYS A 197 3.48 9.34 11.04
C CYS A 197 3.21 8.32 12.15
N THR A 198 1.96 7.95 12.33
CA THR A 198 1.52 7.04 13.41
C THR A 198 1.09 5.69 12.82
N SER A 199 1.44 4.60 13.48
CA SER A 199 0.94 3.27 13.14
C SER A 199 -0.30 2.94 13.97
N ILE A 200 -1.46 2.79 13.31
CA ILE A 200 -2.72 2.39 13.95
C ILE A 200 -2.86 0.88 13.81
N LYS A 201 -2.58 0.18 14.90
CA LYS A 201 -2.65 -1.28 15.00
C LYS A 201 -3.94 -1.71 15.69
N ASN A 202 -4.46 -2.86 15.34
CA ASN A 202 -5.62 -3.50 15.99
C ASN A 202 -6.95 -2.71 15.93
N ALA A 203 -7.08 -1.75 15.03
CA ALA A 203 -8.29 -0.96 14.91
C ALA A 203 -9.45 -1.69 14.19
N HIS A 204 -9.21 -2.86 13.60
CA HIS A 204 -10.18 -3.65 12.82
C HIS A 204 -10.94 -2.78 11.81
N LEU A 205 -10.19 -2.13 10.93
CA LEU A 205 -10.70 -1.20 9.93
C LEU A 205 -10.61 -1.73 8.51
N THR A 206 -9.64 -2.60 8.28
CA THR A 206 -9.37 -3.23 6.99
C THR A 206 -9.15 -4.72 7.17
N PHE A 207 -9.49 -5.51 6.15
CA PHE A 207 -9.30 -6.95 6.17
C PHE A 207 -8.79 -7.48 4.83
N HIS A 208 -8.16 -8.63 4.87
CA HIS A 208 -7.71 -9.41 3.72
C HIS A 208 -8.23 -10.84 3.86
N ILE A 209 -8.72 -11.42 2.77
CA ILE A 209 -9.28 -12.77 2.74
C ILE A 209 -8.14 -13.79 2.57
N GLY A 210 -7.88 -14.57 3.60
CA GLY A 210 -6.80 -15.57 3.61
C GLY A 210 -5.39 -14.94 3.64
N ASP A 211 -4.36 -15.80 3.59
CA ASP A 211 -2.93 -15.41 3.52
C ASP A 211 -2.20 -16.33 2.53
N SER A 212 -2.62 -16.27 1.27
CA SER A 212 -2.14 -17.19 0.22
C SER A 212 -0.67 -17.01 -0.13
N ARG A 213 -0.06 -15.87 0.18
CA ARG A 213 1.35 -15.52 -0.08
C ARG A 213 1.86 -15.91 -1.47
N THR A 214 1.01 -15.79 -2.49
CA THR A 214 1.34 -16.12 -3.89
C THR A 214 2.58 -15.36 -4.40
N TRP A 215 2.87 -14.21 -3.80
CA TRP A 215 4.03 -13.38 -4.07
C TRP A 215 5.37 -14.01 -3.63
N LEU A 216 5.37 -15.07 -2.80
CA LEU A 216 6.58 -15.83 -2.43
C LEU A 216 7.11 -16.72 -3.56
N ALA A 217 6.36 -16.89 -4.65
CA ALA A 217 6.79 -17.70 -5.78
C ALA A 217 8.21 -17.37 -6.22
N GLN A 218 9.02 -18.40 -6.50
CA GLN A 218 10.44 -18.25 -6.87
C GLN A 218 10.65 -17.37 -8.11
N ASN A 219 9.69 -17.37 -9.03
CA ASN A 219 9.75 -16.56 -10.24
C ASN A 219 9.57 -15.05 -10.01
N LEU A 220 9.28 -14.62 -8.78
CA LEU A 220 9.15 -13.21 -8.39
C LEU A 220 10.32 -12.71 -7.51
N VAL A 221 11.35 -13.52 -7.31
CA VAL A 221 12.50 -13.18 -6.44
C VAL A 221 13.21 -11.92 -6.93
N ASP A 222 13.43 -11.77 -8.23
CA ASP A 222 14.13 -10.62 -8.80
C ASP A 222 13.33 -9.31 -8.68
N TYR A 223 12.00 -9.37 -8.72
CA TYR A 223 11.12 -8.23 -8.41
C TYR A 223 11.20 -7.84 -6.93
N ARG A 224 11.18 -8.82 -6.03
CA ARG A 224 11.34 -8.56 -4.59
C ARG A 224 12.68 -7.92 -4.27
N LEU A 225 13.76 -8.44 -4.86
CA LEU A 225 15.10 -7.88 -4.72
C LEU A 225 15.19 -6.44 -5.26
N HIS A 226 14.49 -6.16 -6.38
CA HIS A 226 14.40 -4.82 -6.92
C HIS A 226 13.74 -3.87 -5.91
N ASN A 227 12.53 -4.20 -5.44
CA ASN A 227 11.80 -3.36 -4.47
C ASN A 227 12.60 -3.18 -3.17
N THR A 228 13.19 -4.27 -2.63
CA THR A 228 14.00 -4.17 -1.41
C THR A 228 15.19 -3.24 -1.57
N ASN A 229 15.87 -3.32 -2.71
CA ASN A 229 17.01 -2.45 -3.00
C ASN A 229 16.60 -0.98 -3.08
N GLU A 230 15.47 -0.69 -3.72
CA GLU A 230 14.91 0.67 -3.80
C GLU A 230 14.49 1.19 -2.41
N VAL A 231 13.82 0.36 -1.61
CA VAL A 231 13.48 0.74 -0.23
C VAL A 231 14.72 1.05 0.58
N ALA A 232 15.75 0.19 0.52
CA ALA A 232 17.01 0.42 1.22
C ALA A 232 17.69 1.72 0.76
N ARG A 233 17.69 2.00 -0.55
CA ARG A 233 18.23 3.24 -1.13
C ARG A 233 17.52 4.47 -0.59
N VAL A 234 16.19 4.46 -0.58
CA VAL A 234 15.37 5.58 -0.08
C VAL A 234 15.57 5.77 1.43
N MET A 235 15.58 4.69 2.21
CA MET A 235 15.83 4.77 3.64
C MET A 235 17.24 5.32 3.97
N LYS A 236 18.27 4.94 3.21
CA LYS A 236 19.62 5.52 3.33
C LYS A 236 19.63 7.01 3.06
N LEU A 237 18.90 7.46 2.04
CA LEU A 237 18.79 8.88 1.71
C LEU A 237 18.21 9.68 2.89
N PHE A 238 17.12 9.19 3.50
CA PHE A 238 16.49 9.87 4.64
C PHE A 238 17.36 9.79 5.91
N ALA A 239 17.98 8.65 6.18
CA ALA A 239 18.91 8.49 7.30
C ALA A 239 20.13 9.42 7.19
N GLY A 240 20.60 9.70 5.98
CA GLY A 240 21.68 10.66 5.72
C GLY A 240 21.28 12.11 5.98
N LYS A 241 20.00 12.44 5.82
CA LYS A 241 19.45 13.78 6.12
C LYS A 241 19.18 13.96 7.61
N ASP A 242 18.58 12.98 8.26
CA ASP A 242 18.30 12.95 9.69
C ASP A 242 18.49 11.54 10.28
N PRO A 243 19.54 11.30 11.05
CA PRO A 243 19.77 10.01 11.70
C PRO A 243 18.66 9.57 12.68
N LYS A 244 17.86 10.52 13.22
CA LYS A 244 16.72 10.19 14.08
C LYS A 244 15.62 9.42 13.34
N PHE A 245 15.55 9.56 12.01
CA PHE A 245 14.66 8.80 11.15
C PHE A 245 14.73 7.28 11.46
N LEU A 246 15.94 6.74 11.65
CA LEU A 246 16.15 5.32 11.96
C LEU A 246 15.58 4.87 13.32
N LYS A 247 15.24 5.81 14.22
CA LYS A 247 14.66 5.50 15.54
C LYS A 247 13.16 5.42 15.54
N HIS A 248 12.50 5.78 14.42
CA HIS A 248 11.04 5.72 14.31
C HIS A 248 10.55 4.27 14.30
N GLU A 249 9.44 3.97 15.01
CA GLU A 249 8.93 2.60 15.17
C GLU A 249 8.65 1.90 13.83
N ILE A 250 8.05 2.62 12.87
CA ILE A 250 7.74 2.10 11.53
C ILE A 250 9.04 1.73 10.81
N ILE A 251 10.06 2.58 10.88
CA ILE A 251 11.35 2.35 10.24
C ILE A 251 12.09 1.18 10.91
N ASN A 252 12.07 1.12 12.24
CA ASN A 252 12.65 -0.02 12.97
C ASN A 252 11.99 -1.35 12.57
N TRP A 253 10.67 -1.35 12.39
CA TRP A 253 9.97 -2.53 11.94
C TRP A 253 10.35 -2.93 10.50
N LEU A 254 10.47 -1.97 9.57
CA LEU A 254 10.96 -2.23 8.20
C LEU A 254 12.38 -2.80 8.21
N LEU A 255 13.28 -2.23 9.00
CA LEU A 255 14.66 -2.71 9.17
C LEU A 255 14.70 -4.14 9.73
N PHE A 256 13.87 -4.42 10.74
CA PHE A 256 13.75 -5.76 11.30
C PHE A 256 13.32 -6.77 10.24
N LYS A 257 12.28 -6.47 9.47
CA LYS A 257 11.82 -7.32 8.36
C LYS A 257 12.92 -7.53 7.30
N MET A 258 13.58 -6.45 6.87
CA MET A 258 14.67 -6.55 5.89
C MET A 258 15.76 -7.50 6.37
N LYS A 259 16.16 -7.42 7.63
CA LYS A 259 17.18 -8.29 8.21
C LYS A 259 16.78 -9.75 8.26
N HIS A 260 15.52 -10.05 8.60
CA HIS A 260 15.08 -11.42 8.88
C HIS A 260 14.46 -12.13 7.67
N GLU A 261 13.76 -11.42 6.79
CA GLU A 261 13.08 -12.04 5.65
C GLU A 261 13.95 -12.14 4.39
N LEU A 262 15.04 -11.36 4.30
CA LEU A 262 15.84 -11.23 3.09
C LEU A 262 17.26 -11.81 3.18
N SER A 263 17.68 -12.32 4.32
CA SER A 263 18.87 -13.15 4.41
C SER A 263 18.61 -14.47 3.65
N PRO A 264 19.30 -14.81 2.56
CA PRO A 264 20.65 -14.47 2.11
C PRO A 264 20.74 -13.50 0.92
N TYR A 265 19.69 -12.76 0.58
CA TYR A 265 19.61 -11.94 -0.64
C TYR A 265 19.91 -10.45 -0.43
N HIS A 266 20.77 -10.10 0.53
CA HIS A 266 21.06 -8.70 0.82
C HIS A 266 21.83 -8.03 -0.33
N SER A 267 21.21 -7.00 -0.94
CA SER A 267 21.94 -6.07 -1.80
C SER A 267 22.94 -5.24 -0.99
N GLN A 268 23.91 -4.60 -1.65
CA GLN A 268 24.85 -3.70 -0.99
C GLN A 268 24.12 -2.59 -0.21
N ASN A 269 23.06 -2.02 -0.78
CA ASN A 269 22.26 -1.01 -0.09
C ASN A 269 21.63 -1.52 1.21
N CYS A 270 21.16 -2.78 1.25
CA CYS A 270 20.62 -3.39 2.47
C CYS A 270 21.72 -3.61 3.52
N GLN A 271 22.92 -4.05 3.10
CA GLN A 271 24.05 -4.24 3.99
C GLN A 271 24.51 -2.91 4.61
N ASP A 272 24.65 -1.87 3.79
CA ASP A 272 25.02 -0.53 4.25
C ASP A 272 24.00 0.04 5.23
N LEU A 273 22.70 -0.12 4.94
CA LEU A 273 21.62 0.34 5.82
C LEU A 273 21.65 -0.40 7.16
N CYS A 274 21.88 -1.71 7.16
CA CYS A 274 22.02 -2.50 8.39
C CYS A 274 23.27 -2.07 9.20
N ALA A 275 24.36 -1.69 8.54
CA ALA A 275 25.55 -1.19 9.21
C ALA A 275 25.30 0.15 9.93
N LEU A 276 24.54 1.07 9.31
CA LEU A 276 24.14 2.33 9.95
C LEU A 276 23.35 2.13 11.24
N THR A 277 22.56 1.05 11.32
CA THR A 277 21.74 0.76 12.51
C THR A 277 22.51 0.09 13.65
N SER A 278 23.65 -0.55 13.35
CA SER A 278 24.48 -1.22 14.34
C SER A 278 25.19 -0.25 15.30
N GLY A 279 25.36 1.01 14.90
CA GLY A 279 25.94 2.09 15.71
C GLY A 279 24.93 2.87 16.56
N LEU A 280 23.62 2.54 16.49
CA LEU A 280 22.54 3.27 17.17
C LEU A 280 22.06 2.59 18.47
N ARG A 281 22.75 1.55 18.95
CA ARG A 281 22.45 0.85 20.23
C ARG A 281 22.99 1.61 21.42
#